data_214afc8b6cde802b523e5ed295a8015f
#
_entry.id   214afc8b6cde802b523e5ed295a8015f
#
_cell.length_a   1.000
_cell.length_b   1.000
_cell.length_c   1.000
_cell.angle_alpha   90.00
_cell.angle_beta   90.00
_cell.angle_gamma   90.00
#
_symmetry.space_group_name_H-M   'P 1'
#
loop_
_entity.id
_entity.type
_entity.pdbx_description
1 polymer ?
#
loop_
_entity_poly.entity_id
_entity_poly.type
_entity_poly.pdbx_seq_one_letter_code
_entity_poly.pdbx_strand_id
1 'polypeptide(L)'
;MYEKQTLPNGVRIVYEHMPHVRSAAIGVWIGVGSRYESPCETGSAHFIEHMLFKGTAQHSASELAERMDAIGGQVNAYTTKECTCFYARSLDEHLSRAMDMLCDMVFCSRFDEQDVQIERGVILEEIGMYQDNPEDLCSERLMGAVYKGTPLARPILGTRASLEKMTGAWLREYMRAHYLPGDIVVSLAGSFPELVVEELKARFLALEGGKSPAPRPAGYTPAFTLKKKAIEQNHLTLAFPGLPYGHKKRFVLQLLSSMLGGGMSSRLFQEVRERRGLCYSVYTYGAGHAETGVFAIYTALGKETEAQALETICRTIRDFAERGPAAEELDRARELSKANVLMGLESTQSRMSALGRGTLLQDRPLTTDEVIEAYNAVTAEDVRALARELFDFSRVSLSAVGRVGDEDYYRGLIGN
;
A
#
# COMPACT_ATOMS: atom_id res chain seq x y z
N MET A 1 -7.58 3.07 -24.02
CA MET A 1 -6.10 2.90 -24.22
C MET A 1 -5.44 4.11 -23.59
N TYR A 2 -4.41 3.89 -22.77
CA TYR A 2 -3.71 5.00 -22.11
C TYR A 2 -2.61 5.62 -23.00
N GLU A 3 -2.28 6.86 -22.72
CA GLU A 3 -1.14 7.56 -23.29
C GLU A 3 -0.15 7.91 -22.17
N LYS A 4 1.16 7.88 -22.52
CA LYS A 4 2.25 8.25 -21.59
C LYS A 4 3.20 9.21 -22.28
N GLN A 5 3.56 10.28 -21.59
CA GLN A 5 4.53 11.26 -22.03
C GLN A 5 5.55 11.53 -20.93
N THR A 6 6.81 11.74 -21.29
CA THR A 6 7.87 12.14 -20.37
C THR A 6 8.33 13.54 -20.73
N LEU A 7 8.23 14.46 -19.79
CA LEU A 7 8.68 15.85 -19.96
C LEU A 7 10.22 15.94 -19.95
N PRO A 8 10.82 16.97 -20.54
CA PRO A 8 12.28 17.18 -20.56
C PRO A 8 12.95 17.16 -19.19
N ASN A 9 12.24 17.59 -18.13
CA ASN A 9 12.73 17.56 -16.74
C ASN A 9 12.57 16.23 -16.03
N GLY A 10 11.97 15.20 -16.69
CA GLY A 10 11.82 13.85 -16.15
C GLY A 10 10.44 13.53 -15.57
N VAL A 11 9.53 14.50 -15.41
CA VAL A 11 8.14 14.23 -15.00
C VAL A 11 7.44 13.35 -16.04
N ARG A 12 6.73 12.32 -15.59
CA ARG A 12 5.95 11.42 -16.44
C ARG A 12 4.47 11.73 -16.27
N ILE A 13 3.77 11.95 -17.37
CA ILE A 13 2.32 12.15 -17.39
C ILE A 13 1.71 10.95 -18.11
N VAL A 14 0.73 10.30 -17.47
CA VAL A 14 0.01 9.14 -18.01
C VAL A 14 -1.48 9.37 -17.88
N TYR A 15 -2.23 9.17 -18.95
CA TYR A 15 -3.65 9.46 -18.92
C TYR A 15 -4.47 8.52 -19.79
N GLU A 16 -5.76 8.41 -19.48
CA GLU A 16 -6.72 7.65 -20.24
C GLU A 16 -8.09 8.33 -20.28
N HIS A 17 -8.56 8.58 -21.50
CA HIS A 17 -9.90 9.11 -21.73
C HIS A 17 -10.96 8.03 -21.54
N MET A 18 -11.98 8.35 -20.72
CA MET A 18 -13.16 7.54 -20.48
C MET A 18 -14.42 8.38 -20.83
N PRO A 19 -14.75 8.55 -22.12
CA PRO A 19 -15.77 9.51 -22.57
C PRO A 19 -17.20 9.17 -22.18
N HIS A 20 -17.42 7.96 -21.67
CA HIS A 20 -18.72 7.46 -21.23
C HIS A 20 -19.06 7.76 -19.76
N VAL A 21 -18.11 8.37 -19.00
CA VAL A 21 -18.33 8.77 -17.61
C VAL A 21 -18.42 10.31 -17.48
N ARG A 22 -19.01 10.77 -16.38
CA ARG A 22 -19.18 12.21 -16.07
C ARG A 22 -18.27 12.63 -14.92
N SER A 23 -17.16 11.91 -14.71
CA SER A 23 -16.17 12.22 -13.68
C SER A 23 -14.76 12.06 -14.22
N ALA A 24 -13.82 12.72 -13.55
CA ALA A 24 -12.39 12.51 -13.77
C ALA A 24 -11.65 12.47 -12.44
N ALA A 25 -10.52 11.76 -12.42
CA ALA A 25 -9.62 11.68 -11.29
C ALA A 25 -8.20 11.99 -11.73
N ILE A 26 -7.51 12.80 -10.96
CA ILE A 26 -6.10 13.17 -11.15
C ILE A 26 -5.29 12.76 -9.91
N GLY A 27 -4.09 12.23 -10.11
CA GLY A 27 -3.15 11.89 -9.03
C GLY A 27 -1.75 12.41 -9.32
N VAL A 28 -1.14 13.03 -8.32
CA VAL A 28 0.29 13.40 -8.30
C VAL A 28 1.02 12.40 -7.41
N TRP A 29 1.84 11.60 -7.99
CA TRP A 29 2.60 10.52 -7.36
C TRP A 29 4.04 10.94 -7.20
N ILE A 30 4.52 10.90 -5.98
CA ILE A 30 5.92 11.14 -5.64
C ILE A 30 6.54 9.78 -5.35
N GLY A 31 7.56 9.38 -6.10
CA GLY A 31 8.29 8.10 -5.93
C GLY A 31 9.18 8.07 -4.68
N VAL A 32 8.79 8.80 -3.66
CA VAL A 32 9.45 8.88 -2.36
C VAL A 32 8.42 8.66 -1.26
N GLY A 33 8.67 7.66 -0.43
CA GLY A 33 7.88 7.34 0.75
C GLY A 33 8.79 7.14 1.96
N SER A 34 8.26 6.57 3.05
CA SER A 34 8.99 6.49 4.33
C SER A 34 10.30 5.68 4.29
N ARG A 35 10.51 4.82 3.28
CA ARG A 35 11.79 4.10 3.14
C ARG A 35 12.97 4.99 2.68
N TYR A 36 12.67 6.16 2.12
CA TYR A 36 13.70 7.13 1.69
C TYR A 36 14.23 7.97 2.85
N GLU A 37 13.53 7.99 3.96
CA GLU A 37 13.87 8.75 5.15
C GLU A 37 15.13 8.19 5.84
N SER A 38 15.98 9.04 6.35
CA SER A 38 17.00 8.68 7.34
C SER A 38 16.36 8.44 8.71
N PRO A 39 17.08 7.86 9.69
CA PRO A 39 16.51 7.67 11.03
C PRO A 39 16.02 8.93 11.72
N CYS A 40 16.61 10.10 11.44
CA CYS A 40 16.17 11.37 12.01
C CYS A 40 14.99 12.01 11.26
N GLU A 41 14.69 11.55 10.04
CA GLU A 41 13.62 12.03 9.20
C GLU A 41 12.35 11.15 9.28
N THR A 42 12.39 10.07 10.08
CA THR A 42 11.29 9.09 10.16
C THR A 42 9.96 9.75 10.48
N GLY A 43 9.00 9.66 9.54
CA GLY A 43 7.68 10.29 9.58
C GLY A 43 7.55 11.58 8.77
N SER A 44 8.63 12.08 8.12
CA SER A 44 8.60 13.33 7.35
C SER A 44 7.64 13.27 6.15
N ALA A 45 7.64 12.18 5.39
CA ALA A 45 6.77 12.03 4.23
C ALA A 45 5.28 12.05 4.63
N HIS A 46 4.93 11.37 5.70
CA HIS A 46 3.57 11.37 6.23
C HIS A 46 3.19 12.73 6.85
N PHE A 47 4.10 13.38 7.57
CA PHE A 47 3.86 14.70 8.10
C PHE A 47 3.62 15.74 6.99
N ILE A 48 4.39 15.66 5.89
CA ILE A 48 4.16 16.52 4.71
C ILE A 48 2.78 16.25 4.11
N GLU A 49 2.36 14.99 4.03
CA GLU A 49 1.01 14.64 3.58
C GLU A 49 -0.05 15.44 4.36
N HIS A 50 -0.01 15.43 5.69
CA HIS A 50 -0.91 16.21 6.54
C HIS A 50 -0.81 17.72 6.27
N MET A 51 0.41 18.24 6.18
CA MET A 51 0.65 19.68 6.06
C MET A 51 0.17 20.27 4.72
N LEU A 52 0.10 19.48 3.64
CA LEU A 52 -0.40 19.98 2.36
C LEU A 52 -1.90 20.34 2.41
N PHE A 53 -2.64 19.88 3.42
CA PHE A 53 -4.04 20.26 3.67
C PHE A 53 -4.19 21.49 4.60
N LYS A 54 -3.09 22.04 5.14
CA LYS A 54 -3.12 23.15 6.13
C LYS A 54 -2.97 24.55 5.54
N GLY A 55 -3.18 24.66 4.26
CA GLY A 55 -3.20 25.92 3.54
C GLY A 55 -1.97 26.16 2.68
N THR A 56 -2.16 27.03 1.72
CA THR A 56 -1.18 27.43 0.71
C THR A 56 -0.86 28.92 0.82
N ALA A 57 0.02 29.40 -0.02
CA ALA A 57 0.29 30.85 -0.12
C ALA A 57 -0.97 31.67 -0.49
N GLN A 58 -1.96 31.04 -1.13
CA GLN A 58 -3.15 31.70 -1.64
C GLN A 58 -4.41 31.43 -0.81
N HIS A 59 -4.50 30.28 -0.15
CA HIS A 59 -5.70 29.80 0.52
C HIS A 59 -5.41 29.25 1.91
N SER A 60 -6.29 29.54 2.86
CA SER A 60 -6.32 28.86 4.16
C SER A 60 -6.82 27.41 4.02
N ALA A 61 -6.65 26.60 5.06
CA ALA A 61 -7.17 25.23 5.11
C ALA A 61 -8.70 25.19 4.92
N SER A 62 -9.44 26.13 5.55
CA SER A 62 -10.89 26.23 5.41
C SER A 62 -11.30 26.56 3.96
N GLU A 63 -10.65 27.54 3.35
CA GLU A 63 -10.92 27.92 1.96
C GLU A 63 -10.63 26.78 0.97
N LEU A 64 -9.57 25.98 1.19
CA LEU A 64 -9.29 24.80 0.38
C LEU A 64 -10.44 23.77 0.49
N ALA A 65 -10.90 23.49 1.71
CA ALA A 65 -12.01 22.58 1.95
C ALA A 65 -13.31 23.08 1.31
N GLU A 66 -13.67 24.35 1.55
CA GLU A 66 -14.87 24.97 0.97
C GLU A 66 -14.87 24.98 -0.56
N ARG A 67 -13.71 25.24 -1.18
CA ARG A 67 -13.56 25.23 -2.64
C ARG A 67 -13.71 23.82 -3.22
N MET A 68 -13.23 22.79 -2.51
CA MET A 68 -13.39 21.39 -2.94
C MET A 68 -14.86 20.96 -2.80
N ASP A 69 -15.50 21.30 -1.69
CA ASP A 69 -16.92 21.02 -1.48
C ASP A 69 -17.79 21.73 -2.51
N ALA A 70 -17.47 22.97 -2.87
CA ALA A 70 -18.21 23.78 -3.85
C ALA A 70 -18.24 23.17 -5.28
N ILE A 71 -17.26 22.32 -5.62
CA ILE A 71 -17.24 21.62 -6.90
C ILE A 71 -17.73 20.15 -6.78
N GLY A 72 -18.24 19.76 -5.59
CA GLY A 72 -18.61 18.36 -5.31
C GLY A 72 -17.44 17.39 -5.47
N GLY A 73 -16.21 17.88 -5.32
CA GLY A 73 -14.98 17.13 -5.47
C GLY A 73 -14.56 16.44 -4.17
N GLN A 74 -13.60 15.56 -4.32
CA GLN A 74 -12.90 14.93 -3.19
C GLN A 74 -11.41 15.05 -3.43
N VAL A 75 -10.68 15.49 -2.42
CA VAL A 75 -9.22 15.47 -2.38
C VAL A 75 -8.76 14.61 -1.22
N ASN A 76 -7.76 13.79 -1.45
CA ASN A 76 -7.16 12.97 -0.40
C ASN A 76 -5.71 12.64 -0.76
N ALA A 77 -4.99 12.05 0.20
CA ALA A 77 -3.62 11.62 0.00
C ALA A 77 -3.35 10.34 0.80
N TYR A 78 -2.23 9.69 0.52
CA TYR A 78 -1.69 8.63 1.35
C TYR A 78 -0.18 8.48 1.13
N THR A 79 0.49 8.07 2.19
CA THR A 79 1.92 7.75 2.19
C THR A 79 2.11 6.25 2.38
N THR A 80 2.97 5.68 1.55
CA THR A 80 3.43 4.29 1.68
C THR A 80 4.92 4.25 1.99
N LYS A 81 5.48 3.05 2.05
CA LYS A 81 6.94 2.90 2.18
C LYS A 81 7.70 3.49 0.98
N GLU A 82 7.15 3.44 -0.23
CA GLU A 82 7.88 3.73 -1.47
C GLU A 82 7.32 4.91 -2.26
N CYS A 83 6.13 5.40 -1.94
CA CYS A 83 5.57 6.58 -2.60
C CYS A 83 4.58 7.33 -1.69
N THR A 84 4.38 8.60 -2.03
CA THR A 84 3.28 9.44 -1.54
C THR A 84 2.41 9.82 -2.72
N CYS A 85 1.09 9.77 -2.58
CA CYS A 85 0.14 10.11 -3.63
C CYS A 85 -0.85 11.15 -3.12
N PHE A 86 -0.98 12.26 -3.84
CA PHE A 86 -2.01 13.27 -3.67
C PHE A 86 -2.97 13.16 -4.84
N TYR A 87 -4.26 13.05 -4.59
CA TYR A 87 -5.21 12.86 -5.67
C TYR A 87 -6.52 13.61 -5.43
N ALA A 88 -7.17 13.95 -6.54
CA ALA A 88 -8.49 14.56 -6.52
C ALA A 88 -9.42 13.85 -7.51
N ARG A 89 -10.71 13.85 -7.20
CA ARG A 89 -11.79 13.38 -8.05
C ARG A 89 -12.92 14.42 -8.07
N SER A 90 -13.44 14.70 -9.25
CA SER A 90 -14.56 15.62 -9.43
C SER A 90 -15.43 15.24 -10.62
N LEU A 91 -16.50 15.99 -10.85
CA LEU A 91 -17.17 15.97 -12.16
C LEU A 91 -16.20 16.47 -13.24
N ASP A 92 -16.41 16.00 -14.47
CA ASP A 92 -15.62 16.36 -15.65
C ASP A 92 -15.54 17.87 -15.88
N GLU A 93 -16.64 18.60 -15.70
CA GLU A 93 -16.74 20.06 -15.84
C GLU A 93 -15.94 20.84 -14.77
N HIS A 94 -15.56 20.21 -13.67
CA HIS A 94 -14.83 20.83 -12.55
C HIS A 94 -13.38 20.36 -12.43
N LEU A 95 -12.91 19.50 -13.33
CA LEU A 95 -11.57 18.92 -13.23
C LEU A 95 -10.46 19.97 -13.20
N SER A 96 -10.52 21.03 -14.02
CA SER A 96 -9.51 22.08 -14.02
C SER A 96 -9.41 22.77 -12.65
N ARG A 97 -10.54 22.98 -11.96
CA ARG A 97 -10.54 23.55 -10.59
C ARG A 97 -9.93 22.58 -9.57
N ALA A 98 -10.27 21.28 -9.66
CA ALA A 98 -9.69 20.26 -8.80
C ALA A 98 -8.17 20.15 -9.01
N MET A 99 -7.73 20.19 -10.26
CA MET A 99 -6.31 20.22 -10.64
C MET A 99 -5.59 21.46 -10.08
N ASP A 100 -6.18 22.66 -10.23
CA ASP A 100 -5.60 23.88 -9.69
C ASP A 100 -5.37 23.78 -8.19
N MET A 101 -6.37 23.30 -7.45
CA MET A 101 -6.27 23.14 -6.01
C MET A 101 -5.23 22.10 -5.62
N LEU A 102 -5.18 20.95 -6.30
CA LEU A 102 -4.18 19.92 -6.04
C LEU A 102 -2.76 20.44 -6.30
N CYS A 103 -2.55 21.17 -7.40
CA CYS A 103 -1.26 21.78 -7.70
C CYS A 103 -0.89 22.86 -6.67
N ASP A 104 -1.85 23.70 -6.25
CA ASP A 104 -1.62 24.72 -5.22
C ASP A 104 -1.19 24.07 -3.89
N MET A 105 -1.88 23.01 -3.47
CA MET A 105 -1.50 22.23 -2.29
C MET A 105 -0.09 21.64 -2.41
N VAL A 106 0.24 21.01 -3.53
CA VAL A 106 1.55 20.34 -3.69
C VAL A 106 2.70 21.34 -3.84
N PHE A 107 2.50 22.47 -4.53
CA PHE A 107 3.61 23.39 -4.86
C PHE A 107 3.68 24.64 -4.00
N CYS A 108 2.59 25.05 -3.36
CA CYS A 108 2.47 26.32 -2.67
C CYS A 108 2.11 26.23 -1.18
N SER A 109 2.21 25.05 -0.57
CA SER A 109 1.93 24.88 0.86
C SER A 109 2.85 25.72 1.74
N ARG A 110 2.27 26.31 2.81
CA ARG A 110 2.95 27.26 3.69
C ARG A 110 3.84 26.62 4.74
N PHE A 111 3.43 25.50 5.30
CA PHE A 111 4.10 24.85 6.44
C PHE A 111 4.28 25.82 7.62
N ASP A 112 3.20 26.51 8.01
CA ASP A 112 3.23 27.43 9.14
C ASP A 112 3.50 26.67 10.44
N GLU A 113 4.33 27.26 11.32
CA GLU A 113 4.78 26.56 12.53
C GLU A 113 3.63 26.25 13.49
N GLN A 114 2.61 27.11 13.54
CA GLN A 114 1.41 26.85 14.33
C GLN A 114 0.66 25.62 13.84
N ASP A 115 0.48 25.46 12.54
CA ASP A 115 -0.17 24.31 11.93
C ASP A 115 0.65 23.04 12.12
N VAL A 116 2.00 23.14 12.04
CA VAL A 116 2.91 22.02 12.35
C VAL A 116 2.73 21.53 13.78
N GLN A 117 2.57 22.43 14.76
CA GLN A 117 2.33 22.06 16.15
C GLN A 117 0.98 21.35 16.32
N ILE A 118 -0.07 21.83 15.66
CA ILE A 118 -1.41 21.22 15.70
C ILE A 118 -1.35 19.83 15.06
N GLU A 119 -0.80 19.72 13.84
CA GLU A 119 -0.76 18.45 13.11
C GLU A 119 0.15 17.40 13.75
N ARG A 120 1.22 17.82 14.41
CA ARG A 120 2.02 16.92 15.23
C ARG A 120 1.15 16.25 16.30
N GLY A 121 0.26 17.00 16.94
CA GLY A 121 -0.70 16.47 17.92
C GLY A 121 -1.61 15.43 17.26
N VAL A 122 -2.17 15.73 16.10
CA VAL A 122 -3.04 14.81 15.33
C VAL A 122 -2.31 13.52 14.96
N ILE A 123 -1.07 13.60 14.45
CA ILE A 123 -0.27 12.42 14.10
C ILE A 123 0.08 11.58 15.33
N LEU A 124 0.32 12.23 16.48
CA LEU A 124 0.57 11.49 17.73
C LEU A 124 -0.67 10.74 18.22
N GLU A 125 -1.87 11.30 18.04
CA GLU A 125 -3.13 10.59 18.31
C GLU A 125 -3.33 9.43 17.32
N GLU A 126 -3.00 9.63 16.03
CA GLU A 126 -3.05 8.57 15.03
C GLU A 126 -2.10 7.40 15.38
N ILE A 127 -0.87 7.68 15.82
CA ILE A 127 0.04 6.66 16.36
C ILE A 127 -0.62 5.90 17.52
N GLY A 128 -1.32 6.61 18.40
CA GLY A 128 -2.10 6.01 19.50
C GLY A 128 -3.18 5.05 18.98
N MET A 129 -3.94 5.47 17.97
CA MET A 129 -4.97 4.63 17.33
C MET A 129 -4.39 3.33 16.75
N TYR A 130 -3.26 3.40 16.02
CA TYR A 130 -2.57 2.21 15.52
C TYR A 130 -2.07 1.29 16.63
N GLN A 131 -1.58 1.84 17.73
CA GLN A 131 -1.17 1.04 18.89
C GLN A 131 -2.35 0.39 19.62
N ASP A 132 -3.52 0.98 19.54
CA ASP A 132 -4.74 0.45 20.15
C ASP A 132 -5.47 -0.56 19.27
N ASN A 133 -5.28 -0.52 17.96
CA ASN A 133 -5.76 -1.54 17.04
C ASN A 133 -4.79 -2.75 17.00
N PRO A 134 -5.17 -3.92 17.54
CA PRO A 134 -4.25 -5.06 17.63
C PRO A 134 -3.86 -5.66 16.27
N GLU A 135 -4.69 -5.54 15.24
CA GLU A 135 -4.43 -6.01 13.88
C GLU A 135 -3.33 -5.17 13.23
N ASP A 136 -3.48 -3.85 13.25
CA ASP A 136 -2.48 -2.92 12.71
C ASP A 136 -1.16 -3.04 13.46
N LEU A 137 -1.22 -3.09 14.80
CA LEU A 137 -0.04 -3.27 15.64
C LEU A 137 0.68 -4.58 15.34
N CYS A 138 -0.06 -5.68 15.11
CA CYS A 138 0.50 -6.99 14.78
C CYS A 138 1.25 -6.93 13.43
N SER A 139 0.65 -6.30 12.43
CA SER A 139 1.23 -6.12 11.10
C SER A 139 2.46 -5.20 11.13
N GLU A 140 2.37 -4.05 11.79
CA GLU A 140 3.49 -3.10 11.88
C GLU A 140 4.70 -3.72 12.61
N ARG A 141 4.46 -4.43 13.72
CA ARG A 141 5.50 -5.14 14.45
C ARG A 141 6.17 -6.22 13.60
N LEU A 142 5.40 -6.95 12.79
CA LEU A 142 5.94 -7.93 11.84
C LEU A 142 6.90 -7.25 10.88
N MET A 143 6.46 -6.19 10.20
CA MET A 143 7.27 -5.47 9.22
C MET A 143 8.54 -4.88 9.84
N GLY A 144 8.42 -4.31 11.05
CA GLY A 144 9.57 -3.81 11.82
C GLY A 144 10.58 -4.90 12.19
N ALA A 145 10.13 -6.13 12.43
CA ALA A 145 10.97 -7.26 12.81
C ALA A 145 11.65 -7.91 11.58
N VAL A 146 10.89 -8.24 10.54
CA VAL A 146 11.41 -8.93 9.34
C VAL A 146 12.34 -8.07 8.49
N TYR A 147 12.22 -6.74 8.58
CA TYR A 147 13.09 -5.77 7.90
C TYR A 147 14.06 -5.05 8.84
N LYS A 148 14.26 -5.57 10.04
CA LYS A 148 15.12 -4.94 11.06
C LYS A 148 16.48 -4.51 10.49
N GLY A 149 16.88 -3.27 10.79
CA GLY A 149 18.15 -2.69 10.30
C GLY A 149 18.09 -2.12 8.89
N THR A 150 16.93 -2.18 8.22
CA THR A 150 16.72 -1.59 6.90
C THR A 150 15.72 -0.42 6.97
N PRO A 151 15.64 0.43 5.93
CA PRO A 151 14.65 1.50 5.88
C PRO A 151 13.19 1.03 5.96
N LEU A 152 12.86 -0.15 5.44
CA LEU A 152 11.51 -0.71 5.46
C LEU A 152 11.00 -1.04 6.87
N ALA A 153 11.90 -1.18 7.86
CA ALA A 153 11.52 -1.45 9.24
C ALA A 153 10.89 -0.24 9.96
N ARG A 154 11.14 0.98 9.48
CA ARG A 154 10.68 2.20 10.16
C ARG A 154 9.18 2.43 9.94
N PRO A 155 8.43 2.89 10.96
CA PRO A 155 7.01 3.19 10.81
C PRO A 155 6.79 4.37 9.85
N ILE A 156 5.68 4.34 9.10
CA ILE A 156 5.32 5.42 8.18
C ILE A 156 4.98 6.71 8.94
N LEU A 157 4.23 6.58 10.04
CA LEU A 157 3.81 7.70 10.86
C LEU A 157 4.95 8.37 11.63
N GLY A 158 6.13 7.75 11.64
CA GLY A 158 7.24 8.21 12.47
C GLY A 158 7.14 7.75 13.93
N THR A 159 7.91 8.39 14.78
CA THR A 159 7.91 8.20 16.22
C THR A 159 7.74 9.54 16.93
N ARG A 160 7.24 9.54 18.18
CA ARG A 160 7.18 10.78 18.98
C ARG A 160 8.51 11.53 18.95
N ALA A 161 9.63 10.82 19.15
CA ALA A 161 10.96 11.43 19.21
C ALA A 161 11.45 12.03 17.89
N SER A 162 11.03 11.49 16.73
CA SER A 162 11.33 12.09 15.42
C SER A 162 10.42 13.28 15.11
N LEU A 163 9.12 13.13 15.36
CA LEU A 163 8.12 14.17 15.08
C LEU A 163 8.33 15.45 15.90
N GLU A 164 8.73 15.33 17.17
CA GLU A 164 9.00 16.48 18.06
C GLU A 164 10.12 17.41 17.54
N LYS A 165 10.98 16.93 16.67
CA LYS A 165 12.10 17.70 16.08
C LYS A 165 11.73 18.41 14.78
N MET A 166 10.64 18.00 14.14
CA MET A 166 10.25 18.54 12.83
C MET A 166 9.62 19.91 12.97
N THR A 167 10.13 20.88 12.21
CA THR A 167 9.59 22.24 12.08
C THR A 167 9.07 22.47 10.68
N GLY A 168 8.32 23.54 10.42
CA GLY A 168 7.91 23.90 9.07
C GLY A 168 9.09 24.11 8.12
N ALA A 169 10.20 24.64 8.62
CA ALA A 169 11.43 24.79 7.83
C ALA A 169 12.04 23.43 7.47
N TRP A 170 12.06 22.49 8.43
CA TRP A 170 12.52 21.10 8.21
C TRP A 170 11.71 20.41 7.12
N LEU A 171 10.37 20.45 7.22
CA LEU A 171 9.47 19.78 6.28
C LEU A 171 9.57 20.38 4.87
N ARG A 172 9.71 21.71 4.74
CA ARG A 172 9.98 22.35 3.45
C ARG A 172 11.31 21.91 2.83
N GLU A 173 12.36 21.79 3.63
CA GLU A 173 13.67 21.34 3.14
C GLU A 173 13.62 19.87 2.70
N TYR A 174 12.97 19.00 3.49
CA TYR A 174 12.72 17.61 3.10
C TYR A 174 11.97 17.52 1.78
N MET A 175 10.89 18.30 1.62
CA MET A 175 10.11 18.34 0.39
C MET A 175 10.95 18.78 -0.81
N ARG A 176 11.79 19.82 -0.66
CA ARG A 176 12.70 20.28 -1.72
C ARG A 176 13.74 19.23 -2.11
N ALA A 177 14.22 18.46 -1.14
CA ALA A 177 15.22 17.43 -1.39
C ALA A 177 14.66 16.17 -2.06
N HIS A 178 13.35 15.90 -1.91
CA HIS A 178 12.75 14.62 -2.29
C HIS A 178 11.63 14.72 -3.34
N TYR A 179 10.95 15.86 -3.49
CA TYR A 179 9.86 16.01 -4.48
C TYR A 179 10.43 16.50 -5.81
N LEU A 180 11.28 15.68 -6.41
CA LEU A 180 12.04 16.01 -7.60
C LEU A 180 11.33 15.54 -8.88
N PRO A 181 11.45 16.26 -10.00
CA PRO A 181 10.75 15.94 -11.26
C PRO A 181 10.90 14.49 -11.71
N GLY A 182 12.10 13.93 -11.59
CA GLY A 182 12.39 12.54 -11.99
C GLY A 182 11.65 11.47 -11.15
N ASP A 183 11.13 11.84 -9.99
CA ASP A 183 10.35 10.98 -9.10
C ASP A 183 8.84 11.21 -9.23
N ILE A 184 8.40 12.18 -10.05
CA ILE A 184 6.99 12.54 -10.18
C ILE A 184 6.34 11.81 -11.36
N VAL A 185 5.17 11.23 -11.08
CA VAL A 185 4.21 10.76 -12.08
C VAL A 185 2.90 11.50 -11.85
N VAL A 186 2.34 12.06 -12.91
CA VAL A 186 0.97 12.60 -12.89
C VAL A 186 0.08 11.64 -13.67
N SER A 187 -0.97 11.16 -13.04
CA SER A 187 -1.93 10.26 -13.69
C SER A 187 -3.32 10.88 -13.77
N LEU A 188 -4.01 10.67 -14.88
CA LEU A 188 -5.34 11.23 -15.13
C LEU A 188 -6.22 10.18 -15.80
N ALA A 189 -7.45 10.00 -15.32
CA ALA A 189 -8.41 9.12 -15.93
C ALA A 189 -9.84 9.68 -15.82
N GLY A 190 -10.61 9.52 -16.88
CA GLY A 190 -12.00 9.99 -16.91
C GLY A 190 -12.35 10.76 -18.17
N SER A 191 -13.39 11.59 -18.07
CA SER A 191 -13.82 12.51 -19.13
C SER A 191 -13.14 13.88 -18.90
N PHE A 192 -12.37 14.36 -19.85
CA PHE A 192 -11.69 15.65 -19.78
C PHE A 192 -11.28 16.14 -21.18
N PRO A 193 -11.21 17.46 -21.40
CA PRO A 193 -10.70 18.02 -22.66
C PRO A 193 -9.17 17.91 -22.72
N GLU A 194 -8.62 17.77 -23.94
CA GLU A 194 -7.16 17.67 -24.18
C GLU A 194 -6.38 18.87 -23.60
N LEU A 195 -6.99 20.05 -23.52
CA LEU A 195 -6.40 21.24 -22.93
C LEU A 195 -5.89 20.99 -21.49
N VAL A 196 -6.56 20.16 -20.71
CA VAL A 196 -6.14 19.81 -19.33
C VAL A 196 -4.77 19.14 -19.33
N VAL A 197 -4.48 18.28 -20.31
CA VAL A 197 -3.18 17.61 -20.44
C VAL A 197 -2.08 18.64 -20.74
N GLU A 198 -2.35 19.61 -21.62
CA GLU A 198 -1.40 20.69 -21.94
C GLU A 198 -1.17 21.63 -20.74
N GLU A 199 -2.20 21.94 -19.98
CA GLU A 199 -2.08 22.71 -18.72
C GLU A 199 -1.22 21.95 -17.70
N LEU A 200 -1.41 20.64 -17.53
CA LEU A 200 -0.57 19.80 -16.68
C LEU A 200 0.90 19.83 -17.12
N LYS A 201 1.16 19.66 -18.41
CA LYS A 201 2.52 19.72 -18.96
C LYS A 201 3.20 21.05 -18.63
N ALA A 202 2.51 22.17 -18.84
CA ALA A 202 3.06 23.50 -18.58
C ALA A 202 3.43 23.69 -17.10
N ARG A 203 2.56 23.26 -16.18
CA ARG A 203 2.77 23.40 -14.72
C ARG A 203 3.94 22.54 -14.25
N PHE A 204 3.99 21.28 -14.65
CA PHE A 204 5.01 20.36 -14.20
C PHE A 204 6.37 20.55 -14.90
N LEU A 205 6.40 21.12 -16.10
CA LEU A 205 7.64 21.47 -16.79
C LEU A 205 8.44 22.57 -16.08
N ALA A 206 7.77 23.42 -15.31
CA ALA A 206 8.41 24.50 -14.55
C ALA A 206 9.21 24.00 -13.33
N LEU A 207 9.07 22.72 -12.95
CA LEU A 207 9.82 22.15 -11.84
C LEU A 207 11.29 21.94 -12.22
N GLU A 208 12.16 22.38 -11.32
CA GLU A 208 13.61 22.20 -11.43
C GLU A 208 14.09 21.08 -10.53
N GLY A 209 15.19 20.45 -10.88
CA GLY A 209 15.82 19.41 -10.08
C GLY A 209 16.14 18.15 -10.86
N GLY A 210 16.37 17.07 -10.17
CA GLY A 210 16.80 15.79 -10.72
C GLY A 210 15.89 14.65 -10.31
N LYS A 211 16.50 13.66 -9.66
CA LYS A 211 15.85 12.48 -9.10
C LYS A 211 16.48 12.14 -7.76
N SER A 212 15.68 11.65 -6.82
CA SER A 212 16.17 11.19 -5.52
C SER A 212 17.11 10.00 -5.68
N PRO A 213 18.14 9.89 -4.84
CA PRO A 213 18.98 8.69 -4.81
C PRO A 213 18.13 7.48 -4.41
N ALA A 214 18.45 6.32 -4.98
CA ALA A 214 17.76 5.08 -4.63
C ALA A 214 17.94 4.76 -3.14
N PRO A 215 16.89 4.29 -2.45
CA PRO A 215 17.00 3.91 -1.05
C PRO A 215 17.87 2.65 -0.90
N ARG A 216 18.39 2.43 0.31
CA ARG A 216 19.16 1.21 0.59
C ARG A 216 18.29 -0.03 0.34
N PRO A 217 18.85 -1.08 -0.28
CA PRO A 217 18.16 -2.35 -0.44
C PRO A 217 17.75 -2.95 0.90
N ALA A 218 16.63 -3.63 0.92
CA ALA A 218 16.11 -4.33 2.08
C ALA A 218 15.90 -5.80 1.76
N GLY A 219 16.15 -6.67 2.73
CA GLY A 219 15.95 -8.10 2.63
C GLY A 219 15.13 -8.62 3.79
N TYR A 220 14.31 -9.63 3.53
CA TYR A 220 13.54 -10.33 4.54
C TYR A 220 14.46 -11.19 5.43
N THR A 221 14.34 -11.02 6.75
CA THR A 221 15.00 -11.85 7.75
C THR A 221 13.93 -12.48 8.65
N PRO A 222 13.92 -13.82 8.83
CA PRO A 222 12.95 -14.47 9.71
C PRO A 222 13.00 -13.90 11.13
N ALA A 223 11.83 -13.63 11.69
CA ALA A 223 11.73 -13.01 13.02
C ALA A 223 10.45 -13.41 13.75
N PHE A 224 10.54 -13.51 15.07
CA PHE A 224 9.39 -13.66 15.95
C PHE A 224 9.27 -12.39 16.80
N THR A 225 8.08 -11.82 16.88
CA THR A 225 7.80 -10.64 17.70
C THR A 225 6.51 -10.81 18.46
N LEU A 226 6.58 -10.69 19.79
CA LEU A 226 5.48 -10.94 20.69
C LEU A 226 5.17 -9.69 21.52
N LYS A 227 3.90 -9.34 21.63
CA LYS A 227 3.44 -8.21 22.46
C LYS A 227 2.30 -8.66 23.37
N LYS A 228 2.59 -8.74 24.66
CA LYS A 228 1.53 -8.98 25.64
C LYS A 228 0.64 -7.75 25.77
N LYS A 229 -0.67 -7.95 25.58
CA LYS A 229 -1.72 -6.94 25.73
C LYS A 229 -2.96 -7.61 26.34
N ALA A 230 -3.61 -6.96 27.30
CA ALA A 230 -4.81 -7.49 27.94
C ALA A 230 -6.05 -7.22 27.07
N ILE A 231 -6.22 -8.06 26.06
CA ILE A 231 -7.34 -8.03 25.10
C ILE A 231 -7.97 -9.42 25.01
N GLU A 232 -9.19 -9.52 24.49
CA GLU A 232 -9.94 -10.78 24.44
C GLU A 232 -9.41 -11.74 23.40
N GLN A 233 -9.05 -11.27 22.21
CA GLN A 233 -8.53 -12.10 21.13
C GLN A 233 -7.02 -11.92 21.00
N ASN A 234 -6.32 -13.00 20.69
CA ASN A 234 -4.94 -12.95 20.21
C ASN A 234 -4.93 -12.70 18.71
N HIS A 235 -4.15 -11.74 18.27
CA HIS A 235 -3.96 -11.38 16.87
C HIS A 235 -2.61 -11.92 16.42
N LEU A 236 -2.62 -12.78 15.41
CA LEU A 236 -1.43 -13.43 14.90
C LEU A 236 -1.27 -13.15 13.41
N THR A 237 -0.03 -12.89 13.01
CA THR A 237 0.34 -12.81 11.60
C THR A 237 1.53 -13.74 11.37
N LEU A 238 1.27 -14.85 10.68
CA LEU A 238 2.30 -15.76 10.18
C LEU A 238 2.78 -15.25 8.84
N ALA A 239 4.09 -15.20 8.60
CA ALA A 239 4.62 -14.62 7.37
C ALA A 239 5.79 -15.40 6.78
N PHE A 240 5.92 -15.29 5.47
CA PHE A 240 6.99 -15.84 4.66
C PHE A 240 7.58 -14.75 3.76
N PRO A 241 8.82 -14.93 3.25
CA PRO A 241 9.33 -14.04 2.20
C PRO A 241 8.39 -14.02 1.01
N GLY A 242 7.95 -12.85 0.60
CA GLY A 242 7.08 -12.65 -0.58
C GLY A 242 7.88 -12.26 -1.82
N LEU A 243 7.18 -11.84 -2.86
CA LEU A 243 7.76 -11.43 -4.12
C LEU A 243 7.89 -9.90 -4.21
N PRO A 244 8.93 -9.38 -4.89
CA PRO A 244 8.99 -7.98 -5.29
C PRO A 244 7.76 -7.57 -6.11
N TYR A 245 7.40 -6.28 -6.06
CA TYR A 245 6.21 -5.75 -6.75
C TYR A 245 6.18 -6.08 -8.24
N GLY A 246 7.30 -5.93 -8.96
CA GLY A 246 7.41 -6.17 -10.40
C GLY A 246 7.71 -7.62 -10.80
N HIS A 247 7.70 -8.57 -9.86
CA HIS A 247 8.11 -9.94 -10.14
C HIS A 247 7.20 -10.63 -11.16
N LYS A 248 7.78 -11.39 -12.09
CA LYS A 248 7.03 -12.08 -13.16
C LYS A 248 5.98 -13.08 -12.65
N LYS A 249 6.21 -13.71 -11.49
CA LYS A 249 5.26 -14.64 -10.83
C LYS A 249 4.20 -13.91 -9.97
N ARG A 250 4.05 -12.58 -10.03
CA ARG A 250 3.11 -11.86 -9.16
C ARG A 250 1.65 -12.29 -9.34
N PHE A 251 1.23 -12.61 -10.57
CA PHE A 251 -0.11 -13.11 -10.85
C PHE A 251 -0.34 -14.52 -10.29
N VAL A 252 0.70 -15.36 -10.32
CA VAL A 252 0.68 -16.67 -9.63
C VAL A 252 0.49 -16.47 -8.13
N LEU A 253 1.22 -15.53 -7.50
CA LEU A 253 1.09 -15.21 -6.09
C LEU A 253 -0.30 -14.67 -5.72
N GLN A 254 -0.89 -13.85 -6.58
CA GLN A 254 -2.25 -13.31 -6.37
C GLN A 254 -3.31 -14.42 -6.39
N LEU A 255 -3.23 -15.35 -7.37
CA LEU A 255 -4.13 -16.51 -7.42
C LEU A 255 -3.90 -17.46 -6.25
N LEU A 256 -2.65 -17.73 -5.87
CA LEU A 256 -2.30 -18.49 -4.68
C LEU A 256 -2.94 -17.86 -3.43
N SER A 257 -2.78 -16.56 -3.24
CA SER A 257 -3.38 -15.81 -2.13
C SER A 257 -4.91 -15.92 -2.15
N SER A 258 -5.55 -15.75 -3.30
CA SER A 258 -7.00 -15.88 -3.46
C SER A 258 -7.51 -17.25 -3.05
N MET A 259 -6.86 -18.34 -3.49
CA MET A 259 -7.25 -19.70 -3.16
C MET A 259 -7.00 -20.05 -1.69
N LEU A 260 -5.90 -19.55 -1.10
CA LEU A 260 -5.53 -19.89 0.26
C LEU A 260 -6.33 -19.09 1.31
N GLY A 261 -6.55 -17.77 1.12
CA GLY A 261 -7.18 -16.91 2.12
C GLY A 261 -7.91 -15.69 1.57
N GLY A 262 -8.27 -15.66 0.28
CA GLY A 262 -8.85 -14.50 -0.37
C GLY A 262 -10.38 -14.36 -0.30
N GLY A 263 -11.09 -15.28 0.38
CA GLY A 263 -12.54 -15.21 0.47
C GLY A 263 -13.16 -16.44 1.13
N MET A 264 -14.51 -16.48 1.18
CA MET A 264 -15.26 -17.54 1.88
C MET A 264 -15.01 -18.96 1.34
N SER A 265 -14.69 -19.11 0.07
CA SER A 265 -14.36 -20.42 -0.53
C SER A 265 -12.89 -20.81 -0.41
N SER A 266 -12.05 -19.95 0.18
CA SER A 266 -10.62 -20.21 0.35
C SER A 266 -10.36 -21.30 1.38
N ARG A 267 -9.21 -21.99 1.24
CA ARG A 267 -8.89 -23.14 2.10
C ARG A 267 -8.81 -22.79 3.58
N LEU A 268 -8.15 -21.69 3.93
CA LEU A 268 -8.04 -21.28 5.33
C LEU A 268 -9.39 -20.91 5.93
N PHE A 269 -10.22 -20.17 5.18
CA PHE A 269 -11.55 -19.84 5.65
C PHE A 269 -12.38 -21.09 5.90
N GLN A 270 -12.38 -22.05 4.97
CA GLN A 270 -13.12 -23.31 5.11
C GLN A 270 -12.58 -24.18 6.23
N GLU A 271 -11.25 -24.35 6.34
CA GLU A 271 -10.66 -25.27 7.31
C GLU A 271 -10.63 -24.73 8.73
N VAL A 272 -10.40 -23.42 8.91
CA VAL A 272 -10.20 -22.83 10.23
C VAL A 272 -11.50 -22.24 10.78
N ARG A 273 -12.28 -21.52 9.93
CA ARG A 273 -13.50 -20.85 10.35
C ARG A 273 -14.73 -21.73 10.18
N GLU A 274 -15.06 -22.15 8.94
CA GLU A 274 -16.35 -22.80 8.67
C GLU A 274 -16.45 -24.20 9.30
N ARG A 275 -15.44 -25.04 9.10
CA ARG A 275 -15.48 -26.44 9.59
C ARG A 275 -15.18 -26.61 11.07
N ARG A 276 -14.38 -25.71 11.66
CA ARG A 276 -13.90 -25.86 13.03
C ARG A 276 -14.28 -24.74 13.96
N GLY A 277 -14.74 -23.60 13.46
CA GLY A 277 -15.14 -22.46 14.27
C GLY A 277 -14.02 -21.86 15.15
N LEU A 278 -12.75 -21.98 14.73
CA LEU A 278 -11.60 -21.61 15.55
C LEU A 278 -11.30 -20.11 15.53
N CYS A 279 -11.77 -19.39 14.52
CA CYS A 279 -11.57 -17.94 14.40
C CYS A 279 -12.78 -17.25 13.75
N TYR A 280 -12.89 -15.94 13.94
CA TYR A 280 -13.81 -15.13 13.16
C TYR A 280 -13.18 -14.63 11.85
N SER A 281 -11.91 -14.28 11.89
CA SER A 281 -11.16 -13.77 10.74
C SER A 281 -9.91 -14.60 10.47
N VAL A 282 -9.75 -15.03 9.23
CA VAL A 282 -8.51 -15.60 8.69
C VAL A 282 -8.41 -15.22 7.21
N TYR A 283 -7.29 -14.60 6.82
CA TYR A 283 -7.07 -14.18 5.44
C TYR A 283 -5.58 -14.07 5.12
N THR A 284 -5.28 -13.99 3.83
CA THR A 284 -3.93 -13.80 3.30
C THR A 284 -3.77 -12.43 2.69
N TYR A 285 -2.58 -11.86 2.80
CA TYR A 285 -2.21 -10.65 2.08
C TYR A 285 -0.73 -10.67 1.68
N GLY A 286 -0.39 -9.90 0.66
CA GLY A 286 0.97 -9.70 0.22
C GLY A 286 1.37 -8.22 0.26
N ALA A 287 2.58 -7.94 0.74
CA ALA A 287 3.19 -6.63 0.65
C ALA A 287 4.47 -6.73 -0.19
N GLY A 288 4.41 -6.27 -1.44
CA GLY A 288 5.56 -6.22 -2.34
C GLY A 288 6.22 -4.84 -2.30
N HIS A 289 7.55 -4.85 -2.27
CA HIS A 289 8.41 -3.68 -2.43
C HIS A 289 9.26 -3.84 -3.69
N ALA A 290 10.09 -2.85 -4.02
CA ALA A 290 10.89 -2.84 -5.24
C ALA A 290 11.77 -4.11 -5.41
N GLU A 291 12.43 -4.57 -4.34
CA GLU A 291 13.36 -5.71 -4.38
C GLU A 291 13.00 -6.88 -3.46
N THR A 292 11.95 -6.75 -2.66
CA THR A 292 11.54 -7.76 -1.65
C THR A 292 10.04 -7.76 -1.46
N GLY A 293 9.53 -8.70 -0.67
CA GLY A 293 8.14 -8.73 -0.27
C GLY A 293 7.88 -9.63 0.94
N VAL A 294 6.65 -9.56 1.43
CA VAL A 294 6.11 -10.43 2.48
C VAL A 294 4.83 -11.06 1.97
N PHE A 295 4.65 -12.35 2.20
CA PHE A 295 3.37 -13.02 2.11
C PHE A 295 2.93 -13.37 3.54
N ALA A 296 1.75 -12.93 3.92
CA ALA A 296 1.28 -13.04 5.30
C ALA A 296 -0.10 -13.69 5.40
N ILE A 297 -0.33 -14.38 6.51
CA ILE A 297 -1.61 -14.95 6.92
C ILE A 297 -1.95 -14.32 8.27
N TYR A 298 -3.04 -13.58 8.30
CA TYR A 298 -3.55 -12.99 9.53
C TYR A 298 -4.71 -13.81 10.08
N THR A 299 -4.82 -13.85 11.42
CA THR A 299 -5.98 -14.41 12.11
C THR A 299 -6.16 -13.77 13.49
N ALA A 300 -7.42 -13.64 13.92
CA ALA A 300 -7.80 -13.25 15.28
C ALA A 300 -8.48 -14.43 15.97
N LEU A 301 -7.95 -14.82 17.13
CA LEU A 301 -8.24 -16.10 17.80
C LEU A 301 -8.58 -15.91 19.28
N GLY A 302 -9.48 -16.72 19.80
CA GLY A 302 -9.58 -16.92 21.22
C GLY A 302 -8.33 -17.66 21.76
N LYS A 303 -7.92 -17.37 22.99
CA LYS A 303 -6.75 -18.03 23.60
C LYS A 303 -6.86 -19.55 23.59
N GLU A 304 -8.06 -20.07 23.83
CA GLU A 304 -8.32 -21.52 23.93
C GLU A 304 -8.25 -22.24 22.57
N THR A 305 -8.49 -21.50 21.47
CA THR A 305 -8.48 -22.07 20.10
C THR A 305 -7.16 -21.83 19.37
N GLU A 306 -6.26 -21.03 19.93
CA GLU A 306 -5.03 -20.55 19.27
C GLU A 306 -4.14 -21.68 18.79
N ALA A 307 -3.84 -22.65 19.64
CA ALA A 307 -2.95 -23.76 19.27
C ALA A 307 -3.53 -24.58 18.12
N GLN A 308 -4.79 -25.01 18.23
CA GLN A 308 -5.47 -25.79 17.21
C GLN A 308 -5.61 -25.03 15.89
N ALA A 309 -5.87 -23.72 15.96
CA ALA A 309 -5.99 -22.87 14.78
C ALA A 309 -4.65 -22.75 14.05
N LEU A 310 -3.56 -22.46 14.79
CA LEU A 310 -2.23 -22.28 14.20
C LEU A 310 -1.73 -23.61 13.57
N GLU A 311 -1.89 -24.75 14.24
CA GLU A 311 -1.59 -26.08 13.69
C GLU A 311 -2.42 -26.36 12.42
N THR A 312 -3.72 -26.00 12.43
CA THR A 312 -4.59 -26.17 11.25
C THR A 312 -4.14 -25.30 10.09
N ILE A 313 -3.77 -24.03 10.35
CA ILE A 313 -3.22 -23.11 9.35
C ILE A 313 -1.94 -23.71 8.76
N CYS A 314 -0.98 -24.11 9.59
CA CYS A 314 0.29 -24.66 9.13
C CYS A 314 0.10 -25.95 8.29
N ARG A 315 -0.77 -26.85 8.73
CA ARG A 315 -1.11 -28.06 7.98
C ARG A 315 -1.75 -27.71 6.62
N THR A 316 -2.70 -26.78 6.59
CA THR A 316 -3.37 -26.36 5.34
C THR A 316 -2.38 -25.78 4.35
N ILE A 317 -1.40 -25.00 4.82
CA ILE A 317 -0.34 -24.43 3.98
C ILE A 317 0.57 -25.54 3.42
N ARG A 318 1.01 -26.48 4.26
CA ARG A 318 1.85 -27.61 3.84
C ARG A 318 1.12 -28.49 2.79
N ASP A 319 -0.15 -28.83 3.07
CA ASP A 319 -0.99 -29.59 2.14
C ASP A 319 -1.17 -28.87 0.80
N PHE A 320 -1.34 -27.53 0.83
CA PHE A 320 -1.43 -26.73 -0.39
C PHE A 320 -0.12 -26.74 -1.19
N ALA A 321 1.02 -26.59 -0.52
CA ALA A 321 2.33 -26.62 -1.17
C ALA A 321 2.67 -27.99 -1.76
N GLU A 322 2.24 -29.07 -1.10
CA GLU A 322 2.49 -30.43 -1.55
C GLU A 322 1.60 -30.81 -2.75
N ARG A 323 0.30 -30.59 -2.64
CA ARG A 323 -0.71 -31.07 -3.59
C ARG A 323 -1.06 -30.07 -4.70
N GLY A 324 -0.87 -28.78 -4.44
CA GLY A 324 -1.31 -27.69 -5.31
C GLY A 324 -2.83 -27.50 -5.29
N PRO A 325 -3.38 -26.62 -6.15
CA PRO A 325 -4.82 -26.41 -6.31
C PRO A 325 -5.46 -27.48 -7.20
N ALA A 326 -6.76 -27.77 -6.98
CA ALA A 326 -7.59 -28.44 -7.95
C ALA A 326 -7.89 -27.51 -9.15
N ALA A 327 -8.25 -28.08 -10.30
CA ALA A 327 -8.54 -27.30 -11.51
C ALA A 327 -9.68 -26.29 -11.27
N GLU A 328 -10.78 -26.75 -10.67
CA GLU A 328 -11.94 -25.91 -10.39
C GLU A 328 -11.66 -24.82 -9.34
N GLU A 329 -10.72 -25.06 -8.43
CA GLU A 329 -10.26 -24.06 -7.45
C GLU A 329 -9.47 -22.95 -8.13
N LEU A 330 -8.56 -23.30 -9.04
CA LEU A 330 -7.80 -22.34 -9.84
C LEU A 330 -8.73 -21.53 -10.76
N ASP A 331 -9.69 -22.17 -11.41
CA ASP A 331 -10.63 -21.52 -12.30
C ASP A 331 -11.49 -20.49 -11.54
N ARG A 332 -12.02 -20.86 -10.37
CA ARG A 332 -12.75 -19.89 -9.51
C ARG A 332 -11.90 -18.71 -9.09
N ALA A 333 -10.65 -18.94 -8.68
CA ALA A 333 -9.75 -17.88 -8.27
C ALA A 333 -9.40 -16.94 -9.45
N ARG A 334 -9.24 -17.50 -10.64
CA ARG A 334 -8.99 -16.75 -11.88
C ARG A 334 -10.19 -15.86 -12.24
N GLU A 335 -11.40 -16.42 -12.24
CA GLU A 335 -12.62 -15.64 -12.53
C GLU A 335 -12.86 -14.53 -11.51
N LEU A 336 -12.68 -14.82 -10.22
CA LEU A 336 -12.80 -13.81 -9.16
C LEU A 336 -11.76 -12.68 -9.34
N SER A 337 -10.51 -13.02 -9.64
CA SER A 337 -9.43 -12.03 -9.83
C SER A 337 -9.69 -11.16 -11.06
N LYS A 338 -10.12 -11.75 -12.18
CA LYS A 338 -10.49 -11.01 -13.38
C LYS A 338 -11.68 -10.08 -13.14
N ALA A 339 -12.72 -10.58 -12.48
CA ALA A 339 -13.91 -9.79 -12.14
C ALA A 339 -13.55 -8.58 -11.26
N ASN A 340 -12.71 -8.77 -10.24
CA ASN A 340 -12.26 -7.69 -9.37
C ASN A 340 -11.47 -6.62 -10.15
N VAL A 341 -10.60 -7.02 -11.09
CA VAL A 341 -9.87 -6.08 -11.94
C VAL A 341 -10.83 -5.31 -12.85
N LEU A 342 -11.71 -6.01 -13.57
CA LEU A 342 -12.62 -5.39 -14.52
C LEU A 342 -13.59 -4.41 -13.84
N MET A 343 -14.28 -4.85 -12.78
CA MET A 343 -15.19 -3.99 -12.02
C MET A 343 -14.46 -2.83 -11.33
N GLY A 344 -13.24 -3.08 -10.82
CA GLY A 344 -12.43 -2.03 -10.20
C GLY A 344 -12.07 -0.92 -11.18
N LEU A 345 -11.80 -1.24 -12.44
CA LEU A 345 -11.41 -0.28 -13.47
C LEU A 345 -12.58 0.53 -14.08
N GLU A 346 -13.82 0.27 -13.67
CA GLU A 346 -14.96 1.14 -13.99
C GLU A 346 -14.90 2.49 -13.25
N SER A 347 -14.19 2.53 -12.11
CA SER A 347 -13.95 3.75 -11.35
C SER A 347 -12.81 4.58 -11.95
N THR A 348 -13.07 5.86 -12.21
CA THR A 348 -12.03 6.80 -12.68
C THR A 348 -10.85 6.90 -11.71
N GLN A 349 -11.11 6.86 -10.39
CA GLN A 349 -10.07 6.87 -9.36
C GLN A 349 -9.22 5.59 -9.39
N SER A 350 -9.84 4.42 -9.51
CA SER A 350 -9.10 3.16 -9.58
C SER A 350 -8.27 3.07 -10.87
N ARG A 351 -8.81 3.61 -11.97
CA ARG A 351 -8.10 3.69 -13.25
C ARG A 351 -6.89 4.62 -13.15
N MET A 352 -7.09 5.84 -12.64
CA MET A 352 -6.02 6.80 -12.35
C MET A 352 -4.93 6.18 -11.48
N SER A 353 -5.31 5.46 -10.43
CA SER A 353 -4.37 4.81 -9.52
C SER A 353 -3.58 3.68 -10.20
N ALA A 354 -4.23 2.87 -11.03
CA ALA A 354 -3.56 1.81 -11.80
C ALA A 354 -2.53 2.39 -12.79
N LEU A 355 -2.89 3.47 -13.48
CA LEU A 355 -1.99 4.19 -14.39
C LEU A 355 -0.78 4.79 -13.66
N GLY A 356 -1.03 5.54 -12.60
CA GLY A 356 0.02 6.21 -11.83
C GLY A 356 0.98 5.24 -11.17
N ARG A 357 0.46 4.26 -10.43
CA ARG A 357 1.25 3.26 -9.75
C ARG A 357 2.04 2.36 -10.72
N GLY A 358 1.41 1.94 -11.82
CA GLY A 358 2.08 1.14 -12.85
C GLY A 358 3.22 1.89 -13.51
N THR A 359 3.03 3.19 -13.82
CA THR A 359 4.08 4.05 -14.37
C THR A 359 5.19 4.31 -13.36
N LEU A 360 4.84 4.55 -12.09
CA LEU A 360 5.83 4.85 -11.05
C LEU A 360 6.74 3.66 -10.75
N LEU A 361 6.15 2.48 -10.57
CA LEU A 361 6.85 1.31 -10.05
C LEU A 361 7.38 0.36 -11.14
N GLN A 362 6.84 0.42 -12.37
CA GLN A 362 7.21 -0.48 -13.48
C GLN A 362 7.51 0.26 -14.79
N ASP A 363 7.58 1.59 -14.74
CA ASP A 363 7.74 2.51 -15.87
C ASP A 363 6.60 2.48 -16.91
N ARG A 364 5.68 1.51 -16.81
CA ARG A 364 4.43 1.48 -17.60
C ARG A 364 3.32 0.75 -16.84
N PRO A 365 2.07 1.20 -16.97
CA PRO A 365 0.93 0.41 -16.52
C PRO A 365 0.73 -0.79 -17.46
N LEU A 366 0.16 -1.87 -16.93
CA LEU A 366 -0.36 -2.95 -17.76
C LEU A 366 -1.73 -2.56 -18.30
N THR A 367 -2.02 -2.99 -19.52
CA THR A 367 -3.38 -2.92 -20.06
C THR A 367 -4.28 -3.95 -19.37
N THR A 368 -5.58 -3.75 -19.44
CA THR A 368 -6.55 -4.70 -18.89
C THR A 368 -6.40 -6.08 -19.54
N ASP A 369 -6.19 -6.12 -20.85
CA ASP A 369 -6.00 -7.37 -21.59
C ASP A 369 -4.72 -8.10 -21.16
N GLU A 370 -3.60 -7.38 -21.01
CA GLU A 370 -2.36 -7.97 -20.48
C GLU A 370 -2.54 -8.59 -19.08
N VAL A 371 -3.34 -7.96 -18.22
CA VAL A 371 -3.63 -8.49 -16.89
C VAL A 371 -4.50 -9.74 -16.97
N ILE A 372 -5.54 -9.73 -17.82
CA ILE A 372 -6.42 -10.89 -18.04
C ILE A 372 -5.63 -12.07 -18.63
N GLU A 373 -4.82 -11.81 -19.64
CA GLU A 373 -3.95 -12.83 -20.27
C GLU A 373 -2.98 -13.41 -19.24
N ALA A 374 -2.37 -12.57 -18.39
CA ALA A 374 -1.46 -13.03 -17.36
C ALA A 374 -2.14 -13.94 -16.34
N TYR A 375 -3.39 -13.68 -15.94
CA TYR A 375 -4.15 -14.58 -15.08
C TYR A 375 -4.51 -15.88 -15.81
N ASN A 376 -4.92 -15.81 -17.08
CA ASN A 376 -5.30 -16.98 -17.87
C ASN A 376 -4.11 -17.91 -18.12
N ALA A 377 -2.90 -17.38 -18.22
CA ALA A 377 -1.68 -18.13 -18.45
C ALA A 377 -1.19 -18.94 -17.23
N VAL A 378 -1.66 -18.63 -16.01
CA VAL A 378 -1.23 -19.32 -14.78
C VAL A 378 -1.77 -20.75 -14.77
N THR A 379 -0.90 -21.71 -14.55
CA THR A 379 -1.23 -23.14 -14.42
C THR A 379 -1.26 -23.60 -12.96
N ALA A 380 -1.90 -24.74 -12.68
CA ALA A 380 -1.88 -25.34 -11.35
C ALA A 380 -0.45 -25.71 -10.90
N GLU A 381 0.40 -26.11 -11.85
CA GLU A 381 1.82 -26.41 -11.57
C GLU A 381 2.61 -25.13 -11.19
N ASP A 382 2.36 -24.00 -11.86
CA ASP A 382 2.98 -22.73 -11.47
C ASP A 382 2.64 -22.33 -10.03
N VAL A 383 1.36 -22.51 -9.66
CA VAL A 383 0.89 -22.24 -8.29
C VAL A 383 1.55 -23.20 -7.30
N ARG A 384 1.59 -24.51 -7.59
CA ARG A 384 2.21 -25.51 -6.73
C ARG A 384 3.71 -25.25 -6.57
N ALA A 385 4.40 -24.94 -7.67
CA ALA A 385 5.83 -24.63 -7.65
C ALA A 385 6.14 -23.40 -6.82
N LEU A 386 5.33 -22.32 -6.98
CA LEU A 386 5.48 -21.12 -6.17
C LEU A 386 5.15 -21.39 -4.70
N ALA A 387 4.11 -22.18 -4.39
CA ALA A 387 3.75 -22.50 -3.01
C ALA A 387 4.89 -23.24 -2.28
N ARG A 388 5.56 -24.18 -2.95
CA ARG A 388 6.74 -24.88 -2.40
C ARG A 388 7.93 -23.95 -2.16
N GLU A 389 8.15 -23.00 -3.05
CA GLU A 389 9.21 -21.99 -2.91
C GLU A 389 8.91 -21.02 -1.77
N LEU A 390 7.65 -20.58 -1.67
CA LEU A 390 7.19 -19.55 -0.74
C LEU A 390 7.12 -20.08 0.70
N PHE A 391 6.54 -21.26 0.90
CA PHE A 391 6.22 -21.82 2.21
C PHE A 391 7.36 -22.65 2.80
N ASP A 392 8.56 -22.09 2.79
CA ASP A 392 9.70 -22.62 3.53
C ASP A 392 9.58 -22.28 5.02
N PHE A 393 9.18 -23.23 5.84
CA PHE A 393 8.98 -23.06 7.27
C PHE A 393 10.28 -22.75 8.05
N SER A 394 11.46 -23.01 7.46
CA SER A 394 12.72 -22.55 8.05
C SER A 394 12.88 -21.03 8.01
N ARG A 395 12.13 -20.36 7.15
CA ARG A 395 12.13 -18.90 6.95
C ARG A 395 10.85 -18.23 7.45
N VAL A 396 10.01 -18.94 8.19
CA VAL A 396 8.78 -18.41 8.73
C VAL A 396 9.03 -17.31 9.77
N SER A 397 8.16 -16.33 9.80
CA SER A 397 8.10 -15.30 10.83
C SER A 397 6.73 -15.27 11.48
N LEU A 398 6.67 -14.79 12.71
CA LEU A 398 5.43 -14.61 13.44
C LEU A 398 5.43 -13.27 14.17
N SER A 399 4.33 -12.55 14.06
CA SER A 399 3.95 -11.49 14.99
C SER A 399 2.72 -11.92 15.76
N ALA A 400 2.72 -11.73 17.08
CA ALA A 400 1.57 -12.02 17.92
C ALA A 400 1.33 -10.92 18.96
N VAL A 401 0.07 -10.50 19.10
CA VAL A 401 -0.39 -9.44 20.03
C VAL A 401 -1.59 -9.96 20.80
N GLY A 402 -1.54 -9.89 22.14
CA GLY A 402 -2.63 -10.34 22.99
C GLY A 402 -2.14 -11.03 24.25
N ARG A 403 -2.91 -12.02 24.74
CA ARG A 403 -2.52 -12.92 25.86
C ARG A 403 -1.62 -14.05 25.35
N VAL A 404 -0.56 -13.68 24.67
CA VAL A 404 0.31 -14.56 23.89
C VAL A 404 1.29 -15.34 24.77
N GLY A 405 1.70 -16.52 24.26
CA GLY A 405 2.76 -17.36 24.82
C GLY A 405 4.16 -16.77 24.59
N ASP A 406 5.18 -17.55 24.82
CA ASP A 406 6.57 -17.23 24.48
C ASP A 406 6.94 -17.72 23.07
N GLU A 407 8.16 -17.43 22.64
CA GLU A 407 8.63 -17.79 21.31
C GLU A 407 8.73 -19.30 21.12
N ASP A 408 9.17 -20.05 22.14
CA ASP A 408 9.31 -21.50 22.07
C ASP A 408 7.96 -22.19 21.90
N TYR A 409 6.91 -21.69 22.56
CA TYR A 409 5.54 -22.15 22.37
C TYR A 409 5.11 -22.05 20.90
N TYR A 410 5.30 -20.88 20.26
CA TYR A 410 4.92 -20.70 18.86
C TYR A 410 5.79 -21.50 17.91
N ARG A 411 7.09 -21.61 18.18
CA ARG A 411 8.00 -22.44 17.38
C ARG A 411 7.60 -23.91 17.43
N GLY A 412 7.17 -24.39 18.59
CA GLY A 412 6.65 -25.76 18.75
C GLY A 412 5.40 -26.00 17.91
N LEU A 413 4.43 -25.08 17.92
CA LEU A 413 3.18 -25.19 17.13
C LEU A 413 3.43 -25.13 15.60
N ILE A 414 4.37 -24.31 15.16
CA ILE A 414 4.68 -24.12 13.74
C ILE A 414 5.54 -25.27 13.20
N GLY A 415 6.41 -25.82 14.02
CA GLY A 415 7.34 -26.91 13.65
C GLY A 415 6.69 -28.28 13.50
N ASN A 416 5.55 -28.48 14.13
CA ASN A 416 4.74 -29.70 14.03
C ASN A 416 3.87 -29.66 12.75
#